data_883a2b7533af00a3e20a0cc6d316f82a
#
_entry.id   883a2b7533af00a3e20a0cc6d316f82a
#
_cell.length_a   1.000
_cell.length_b   1.000
_cell.length_c   1.000
_cell.angle_alpha   90.00
_cell.angle_beta   90.00
_cell.angle_gamma   90.00
#
_symmetry.space_group_name_H-M   'P 1'
#
loop_
_entity.id
_entity.type
_entity.pdbx_description
1 polymer ?
#
loop_
_entity_poly.entity_id
_entity_poly.type
_entity_poly.pdbx_seq_one_letter_code
_entity_poly.pdbx_strand_id
1 'polypeptide(L)'
;MCIDDDEIVLRSLSRLLKSQHNDVLTFTNPLLALEQIKQHEFAVIISDMRMPQMNGAELFNQAQAISPDSQRILVTGFTDIDTTLDAVNKGKIHGYIQKPWQNNLLMSTVTDSIEKYKLKKQNQRLQQQITKQNKQLKELNNSLEQRVEKRTKQIKLVLKQLEVANAHEVNEHQSTVEVLYNFINANPYIDGTKAQNIANTCTQIAKQLKLPQKKVEMASMAGYLAQIGLLAMDPDLYKKPVNELTEQQRKNFYTHPSTAQLMLMPATHLHEVSEAIYHQYEYYNGNGIPKGIKGNEIPLSAMILAVARDYWNTYENGNLTPEMRHQNAVDSITRYSGNFYHPKIVSALEQCQLTCIKQQSQVGSMLIINAQELKVGMVLGRTLHSHAGIMLLPKGHAFSAKSIEKLQQLEAKKPSPFRIMIKTS
;
A
#
# COMPACT_ATOMS: atom_id res chain seq x y z
N MET A 1 -49.55 -49.21 1.09
CA MET A 1 -51.03 -49.44 1.19
C MET A 1 -51.41 -50.51 0.18
N CYS A 2 -52.25 -51.46 0.56
CA CYS A 2 -52.84 -52.49 -0.33
C CYS A 2 -54.35 -52.43 -0.26
N ILE A 3 -55.01 -52.50 -1.41
CA ILE A 3 -56.45 -52.36 -1.54
C ILE A 3 -56.96 -53.49 -2.45
N ASP A 4 -57.87 -54.32 -1.94
CA ASP A 4 -58.49 -55.45 -2.65
C ASP A 4 -59.79 -55.82 -1.91
N ASP A 5 -60.88 -56.10 -2.57
CA ASP A 5 -62.16 -56.47 -1.92
C ASP A 5 -62.11 -57.89 -1.29
N ASP A 6 -61.07 -58.72 -1.65
CA ASP A 6 -60.83 -60.03 -1.07
C ASP A 6 -59.83 -59.93 0.11
N GLU A 7 -60.35 -60.17 1.30
CA GLU A 7 -59.46 -60.20 2.51
C GLU A 7 -58.36 -61.28 2.45
N ILE A 8 -58.59 -62.39 1.73
CA ILE A 8 -57.55 -63.45 1.63
C ILE A 8 -56.35 -62.93 0.82
N VAL A 9 -56.64 -62.18 -0.28
CA VAL A 9 -55.63 -61.52 -1.09
C VAL A 9 -54.87 -60.49 -0.27
N LEU A 10 -55.56 -59.66 0.51
CA LEU A 10 -54.92 -58.64 1.36
C LEU A 10 -54.03 -59.26 2.43
N ARG A 11 -54.48 -60.36 3.06
CA ARG A 11 -53.62 -61.09 4.06
C ARG A 11 -52.38 -61.66 3.41
N SER A 12 -52.49 -62.20 2.16
CA SER A 12 -51.37 -62.71 1.39
C SER A 12 -50.36 -61.61 1.03
N LEU A 13 -50.83 -60.47 0.48
CA LEU A 13 -50.02 -59.30 0.17
C LEU A 13 -49.36 -58.72 1.42
N SER A 14 -50.13 -58.54 2.50
CA SER A 14 -49.60 -58.00 3.78
C SER A 14 -48.52 -58.89 4.39
N ARG A 15 -48.72 -60.20 4.39
CA ARG A 15 -47.72 -61.15 4.91
C ARG A 15 -46.43 -61.10 4.11
N LEU A 16 -46.51 -61.04 2.79
CA LEU A 16 -45.40 -60.99 1.90
C LEU A 16 -44.61 -59.67 2.05
N LEU A 17 -45.28 -58.54 2.03
CA LEU A 17 -44.67 -57.22 2.12
C LEU A 17 -44.07 -56.92 3.54
N LYS A 18 -44.72 -57.37 4.60
CA LYS A 18 -44.23 -57.22 5.95
C LYS A 18 -42.94 -58.03 6.21
N SER A 19 -42.71 -59.11 5.43
CA SER A 19 -41.46 -59.90 5.54
C SER A 19 -40.19 -59.06 5.30
N GLN A 20 -40.32 -57.90 4.62
CA GLN A 20 -39.22 -56.94 4.36
C GLN A 20 -39.31 -55.66 5.22
N HIS A 21 -39.90 -55.74 6.41
CA HIS A 21 -40.03 -54.65 7.38
C HIS A 21 -40.78 -53.40 6.81
N ASN A 22 -41.65 -53.60 5.86
CA ASN A 22 -42.52 -52.54 5.37
C ASN A 22 -43.76 -52.38 6.26
N ASP A 23 -44.16 -51.14 6.52
CA ASP A 23 -45.46 -50.84 7.16
C ASP A 23 -46.54 -50.99 6.11
N VAL A 24 -47.44 -51.92 6.32
CA VAL A 24 -48.49 -52.24 5.34
C VAL A 24 -49.84 -52.00 5.96
N LEU A 25 -50.58 -51.07 5.38
CA LEU A 25 -52.00 -50.86 5.67
C LEU A 25 -52.84 -51.50 4.56
N THR A 26 -53.92 -52.17 4.93
CA THR A 26 -54.80 -52.90 4.03
C THR A 26 -56.25 -52.41 4.13
N PHE A 27 -56.91 -52.28 3.01
CA PHE A 27 -58.29 -51.78 2.92
C PHE A 27 -59.10 -52.67 1.96
N THR A 28 -60.28 -53.09 2.38
CA THR A 28 -61.27 -53.80 1.53
C THR A 28 -62.21 -52.80 0.80
N ASN A 29 -62.24 -51.55 1.28
CA ASN A 29 -63.08 -50.51 0.67
C ASN A 29 -62.18 -49.41 0.09
N PRO A 30 -62.29 -49.15 -1.24
CA PRO A 30 -61.49 -48.13 -1.91
C PRO A 30 -61.73 -46.69 -1.45
N LEU A 31 -62.93 -46.37 -0.96
CA LEU A 31 -63.30 -45.06 -0.45
C LEU A 31 -62.61 -44.75 0.84
N LEU A 32 -62.50 -45.71 1.76
CA LEU A 32 -61.72 -45.59 3.02
C LEU A 32 -60.25 -45.48 2.75
N ALA A 33 -59.74 -46.17 1.73
CA ALA A 33 -58.36 -46.04 1.30
C ALA A 33 -58.05 -44.63 0.83
N LEU A 34 -58.92 -43.99 0.05
CA LEU A 34 -58.78 -42.61 -0.38
C LEU A 34 -58.78 -41.59 0.75
N GLU A 35 -59.58 -41.80 1.78
CA GLU A 35 -59.56 -40.95 2.97
C GLU A 35 -58.22 -41.05 3.71
N GLN A 36 -57.66 -42.24 3.79
CA GLN A 36 -56.32 -42.43 4.40
C GLN A 36 -55.20 -41.83 3.57
N ILE A 37 -55.30 -41.84 2.24
CA ILE A 37 -54.34 -41.15 1.34
C ILE A 37 -54.34 -39.64 1.56
N LYS A 38 -55.45 -39.03 1.94
CA LYS A 38 -55.55 -37.60 2.31
C LYS A 38 -54.80 -37.27 3.62
N GLN A 39 -54.77 -38.23 4.56
CA GLN A 39 -54.21 -38.03 5.91
C GLN A 39 -52.76 -38.44 6.02
N HIS A 40 -52.34 -39.43 5.22
CA HIS A 40 -51.00 -40.03 5.29
C HIS A 40 -50.33 -40.15 3.93
N GLU A 41 -49.01 -39.95 3.86
CA GLU A 41 -48.23 -40.23 2.67
C GLU A 41 -47.88 -41.72 2.56
N PHE A 42 -48.11 -42.28 1.42
CA PHE A 42 -47.78 -43.67 1.10
C PHE A 42 -46.73 -43.70 -0.02
N ALA A 43 -45.63 -44.47 0.19
CA ALA A 43 -44.61 -44.64 -0.85
C ALA A 43 -45.16 -45.44 -2.04
N VAL A 44 -45.93 -46.48 -1.74
CA VAL A 44 -46.54 -47.37 -2.76
C VAL A 44 -48.01 -47.62 -2.42
N ILE A 45 -48.85 -47.55 -3.40
CA ILE A 45 -50.28 -47.91 -3.33
C ILE A 45 -50.50 -49.04 -4.34
N ILE A 46 -50.92 -50.21 -3.81
CA ILE A 46 -51.22 -51.39 -4.61
C ILE A 46 -52.72 -51.58 -4.56
N SER A 47 -53.37 -51.68 -5.74
CA SER A 47 -54.83 -51.85 -5.79
C SER A 47 -55.22 -52.95 -6.79
N ASP A 48 -56.21 -53.71 -6.40
CA ASP A 48 -56.89 -54.56 -7.39
C ASP A 48 -57.60 -53.71 -8.45
N MET A 49 -57.75 -54.30 -9.64
CA MET A 49 -58.41 -53.62 -10.76
C MET A 49 -59.95 -53.63 -10.58
N ARG A 50 -60.49 -54.75 -10.11
CA ARG A 50 -61.99 -54.92 -10.00
C ARG A 50 -62.40 -54.95 -8.53
N MET A 51 -62.92 -53.84 -8.07
CA MET A 51 -63.46 -53.74 -6.71
C MET A 51 -64.88 -53.18 -6.75
N PRO A 52 -65.77 -53.53 -5.82
CA PRO A 52 -67.07 -52.88 -5.67
C PRO A 52 -66.94 -51.39 -5.43
N GLN A 53 -67.91 -50.61 -5.91
CA GLN A 53 -68.01 -49.14 -5.75
C GLN A 53 -67.02 -48.33 -6.60
N MET A 54 -65.75 -48.73 -6.77
CA MET A 54 -64.77 -48.00 -7.50
C MET A 54 -63.67 -48.97 -7.99
N ASN A 55 -63.36 -48.94 -9.29
CA ASN A 55 -62.28 -49.77 -9.81
C ASN A 55 -60.83 -49.15 -9.47
N GLY A 56 -59.78 -49.96 -9.61
CA GLY A 56 -58.42 -49.57 -9.29
C GLY A 56 -57.92 -48.39 -10.13
N ALA A 57 -58.35 -48.27 -11.39
CA ALA A 57 -57.97 -47.18 -12.25
C ALA A 57 -58.59 -45.84 -11.80
N GLU A 58 -59.84 -45.87 -11.42
CA GLU A 58 -60.53 -44.68 -10.87
C GLU A 58 -59.93 -44.26 -9.53
N LEU A 59 -59.63 -45.22 -8.65
CA LEU A 59 -58.92 -44.99 -7.39
C LEU A 59 -57.56 -44.32 -7.62
N PHE A 60 -56.78 -44.79 -8.55
CA PHE A 60 -55.46 -44.21 -8.86
C PHE A 60 -55.53 -42.81 -9.49
N ASN A 61 -56.58 -42.56 -10.29
CA ASN A 61 -56.79 -41.22 -10.82
C ASN A 61 -57.04 -40.18 -9.71
N GLN A 62 -57.88 -40.57 -8.70
CA GLN A 62 -58.12 -39.71 -7.53
C GLN A 62 -56.89 -39.65 -6.61
N ALA A 63 -56.24 -40.79 -6.37
CA ALA A 63 -54.99 -40.83 -5.56
C ALA A 63 -53.87 -40.00 -6.13
N GLN A 64 -53.79 -39.89 -7.47
CA GLN A 64 -52.78 -39.03 -8.13
C GLN A 64 -53.00 -37.55 -7.80
N ALA A 65 -54.22 -37.08 -7.74
CA ALA A 65 -54.52 -35.70 -7.40
C ALA A 65 -54.17 -35.38 -5.95
N ILE A 66 -54.28 -36.36 -5.04
CA ILE A 66 -54.03 -36.20 -3.58
C ILE A 66 -52.56 -36.43 -3.26
N SER A 67 -51.99 -37.51 -3.80
CA SER A 67 -50.60 -37.92 -3.53
C SER A 67 -49.86 -38.22 -4.85
N PRO A 68 -49.43 -37.20 -5.55
CA PRO A 68 -48.81 -37.33 -6.89
C PRO A 68 -47.48 -38.06 -6.87
N ASP A 69 -46.81 -38.10 -5.73
CA ASP A 69 -45.50 -38.73 -5.56
C ASP A 69 -45.56 -40.23 -5.28
N SER A 70 -46.71 -40.72 -4.78
CA SER A 70 -46.91 -42.14 -4.49
C SER A 70 -46.81 -42.99 -5.76
N GLN A 71 -46.10 -44.10 -5.66
CA GLN A 71 -46.02 -45.08 -6.74
C GLN A 71 -47.31 -45.95 -6.74
N ARG A 72 -47.93 -46.17 -7.89
CA ARG A 72 -49.20 -46.86 -8.04
C ARG A 72 -49.00 -48.15 -8.81
N ILE A 73 -49.29 -49.27 -8.18
CA ILE A 73 -49.16 -50.61 -8.77
C ILE A 73 -50.55 -51.25 -8.85
N LEU A 74 -50.95 -51.59 -10.06
CA LEU A 74 -52.23 -52.28 -10.29
C LEU A 74 -52.04 -53.79 -10.22
N VAL A 75 -52.95 -54.49 -9.55
CA VAL A 75 -53.04 -55.96 -9.56
C VAL A 75 -54.23 -56.34 -10.41
N THR A 76 -54.05 -57.27 -11.34
CA THR A 76 -55.10 -57.52 -12.37
C THR A 76 -55.16 -59.01 -12.74
N GLY A 77 -56.39 -59.54 -13.12
CA GLY A 77 -56.54 -60.87 -13.60
C GLY A 77 -56.24 -61.00 -15.10
N PHE A 78 -56.26 -62.22 -15.66
CA PHE A 78 -55.88 -62.55 -17.04
C PHE A 78 -56.82 -61.91 -18.08
N THR A 79 -58.04 -61.61 -17.74
CA THR A 79 -59.12 -61.11 -18.69
C THR A 79 -59.17 -59.59 -18.81
N ASP A 80 -58.28 -58.85 -18.08
CA ASP A 80 -58.39 -57.39 -17.91
C ASP A 80 -57.29 -56.63 -18.63
N ILE A 81 -56.52 -57.27 -19.54
CA ILE A 81 -55.35 -56.69 -20.17
C ILE A 81 -55.70 -55.47 -21.04
N ASP A 82 -56.75 -55.51 -21.78
CA ASP A 82 -57.15 -54.38 -22.65
C ASP A 82 -57.70 -53.15 -21.85
N THR A 83 -58.39 -53.38 -20.75
CA THR A 83 -58.82 -52.31 -19.83
C THR A 83 -57.66 -51.79 -19.00
N THR A 84 -56.57 -52.59 -18.78
CA THR A 84 -55.37 -52.18 -18.08
C THR A 84 -54.52 -51.19 -18.89
N LEU A 85 -54.48 -51.33 -20.24
CA LEU A 85 -53.77 -50.41 -21.14
C LEU A 85 -54.40 -48.99 -21.09
N ASP A 86 -55.76 -48.90 -21.04
CA ASP A 86 -56.49 -47.65 -20.86
C ASP A 86 -56.20 -47.03 -19.45
N ALA A 87 -56.13 -47.87 -18.43
CA ALA A 87 -55.81 -47.45 -17.07
C ALA A 87 -54.35 -46.99 -16.91
N VAL A 88 -53.38 -47.59 -17.63
CA VAL A 88 -51.97 -47.15 -17.67
C VAL A 88 -51.88 -45.73 -18.22
N ASN A 89 -52.63 -45.41 -19.27
CA ASN A 89 -52.60 -44.09 -19.90
C ASN A 89 -53.39 -43.03 -19.12
N LYS A 90 -54.48 -43.35 -18.47
CA LYS A 90 -55.33 -42.41 -17.73
C LYS A 90 -54.96 -42.27 -16.25
N GLY A 91 -54.51 -43.35 -15.60
CA GLY A 91 -54.24 -43.35 -14.17
C GLY A 91 -52.79 -43.12 -13.75
N LYS A 92 -51.88 -42.90 -14.70
CA LYS A 92 -50.43 -42.80 -14.44
C LYS A 92 -49.93 -43.89 -13.48
N ILE A 93 -50.22 -45.13 -13.85
CA ILE A 93 -49.77 -46.33 -13.13
C ILE A 93 -48.28 -46.49 -13.32
N HIS A 94 -47.56 -46.87 -12.29
CA HIS A 94 -46.11 -47.06 -12.32
C HIS A 94 -45.69 -48.50 -12.55
N GLY A 95 -46.61 -49.43 -12.37
CA GLY A 95 -46.42 -50.85 -12.63
C GLY A 95 -47.73 -51.62 -12.55
N TYR A 96 -47.75 -52.82 -13.10
CA TYR A 96 -48.86 -53.76 -12.91
C TYR A 96 -48.33 -55.17 -12.59
N ILE A 97 -49.16 -55.96 -11.92
CA ILE A 97 -48.85 -57.33 -11.48
C ILE A 97 -50.04 -58.21 -11.81
N GLN A 98 -49.80 -59.30 -12.50
CA GLN A 98 -50.84 -60.22 -12.90
C GLN A 98 -51.15 -61.25 -11.79
N LYS A 99 -52.44 -61.52 -11.53
CA LYS A 99 -52.89 -62.64 -10.66
C LYS A 99 -52.97 -63.95 -11.47
N PRO A 100 -52.49 -65.10 -10.96
CA PRO A 100 -51.72 -65.26 -9.73
C PRO A 100 -50.26 -64.73 -9.89
N TRP A 101 -49.82 -63.94 -8.94
CA TRP A 101 -48.45 -63.35 -9.00
C TRP A 101 -47.37 -64.29 -8.53
N GLN A 102 -46.18 -64.04 -9.05
CA GLN A 102 -44.93 -64.62 -8.51
C GLN A 102 -44.42 -63.72 -7.39
N ASN A 103 -44.14 -64.28 -6.21
CA ASN A 103 -43.71 -63.52 -5.02
C ASN A 103 -42.43 -62.67 -5.29
N ASN A 104 -41.48 -63.24 -6.01
CA ASN A 104 -40.23 -62.51 -6.34
C ASN A 104 -40.51 -61.29 -7.24
N LEU A 105 -41.38 -61.41 -8.24
CA LEU A 105 -41.74 -60.30 -9.13
C LEU A 105 -42.49 -59.19 -8.42
N LEU A 106 -43.46 -59.56 -7.56
CA LEU A 106 -44.17 -58.60 -6.73
C LEU A 106 -43.23 -57.84 -5.81
N MET A 107 -42.32 -58.57 -5.16
CA MET A 107 -41.36 -58.00 -4.22
C MET A 107 -40.38 -57.05 -4.90
N SER A 108 -39.82 -57.43 -6.06
CA SER A 108 -38.92 -56.57 -6.82
C SER A 108 -39.63 -55.29 -7.27
N THR A 109 -40.85 -55.42 -7.84
CA THR A 109 -41.67 -54.28 -8.29
C THR A 109 -41.98 -53.28 -7.17
N VAL A 110 -42.32 -53.79 -5.99
CA VAL A 110 -42.58 -52.93 -4.83
C VAL A 110 -41.32 -52.29 -4.28
N THR A 111 -40.23 -53.01 -4.23
CA THR A 111 -38.92 -52.48 -3.77
C THR A 111 -38.43 -51.36 -4.68
N ASP A 112 -38.45 -51.57 -5.99
CA ASP A 112 -38.08 -50.58 -7.00
C ASP A 112 -38.95 -49.31 -6.90
N SER A 113 -40.25 -49.53 -6.64
CA SER A 113 -41.22 -48.44 -6.47
C SER A 113 -40.96 -47.64 -5.20
N ILE A 114 -40.62 -48.29 -4.06
CA ILE A 114 -40.19 -47.62 -2.83
C ILE A 114 -38.92 -46.79 -3.07
N GLU A 115 -37.93 -47.36 -3.74
CA GLU A 115 -36.70 -46.68 -4.04
C GLU A 115 -36.92 -45.43 -4.91
N LYS A 116 -37.72 -45.53 -5.99
CA LYS A 116 -38.09 -44.39 -6.82
C LYS A 116 -38.80 -43.29 -6.02
N TYR A 117 -39.67 -43.64 -5.12
CA TYR A 117 -40.35 -42.67 -4.24
C TYR A 117 -39.33 -41.95 -3.34
N LYS A 118 -38.41 -42.73 -2.69
CA LYS A 118 -37.37 -42.16 -1.80
C LYS A 118 -36.44 -41.19 -2.56
N LEU A 119 -35.97 -41.62 -3.73
CA LEU A 119 -35.11 -40.77 -4.59
C LEU A 119 -35.82 -39.50 -5.02
N LYS A 120 -37.10 -39.56 -5.38
CA LYS A 120 -37.87 -38.37 -5.77
C LYS A 120 -38.00 -37.38 -4.60
N LYS A 121 -38.35 -37.87 -3.41
CA LYS A 121 -38.44 -37.05 -2.19
C LYS A 121 -37.09 -36.44 -1.80
N GLN A 122 -35.98 -37.21 -1.91
CA GLN A 122 -34.65 -36.71 -1.65
C GLN A 122 -34.24 -35.61 -2.64
N ASN A 123 -34.49 -35.78 -3.92
CA ASN A 123 -34.23 -34.76 -4.95
C ASN A 123 -35.02 -33.47 -4.66
N GLN A 124 -36.29 -33.56 -4.31
CA GLN A 124 -37.10 -32.39 -3.95
C GLN A 124 -36.51 -31.63 -2.76
N ARG A 125 -36.08 -32.35 -1.71
CA ARG A 125 -35.41 -31.73 -0.54
C ARG A 125 -34.08 -31.06 -0.89
N LEU A 126 -33.25 -31.72 -1.70
CA LEU A 126 -31.99 -31.17 -2.15
C LEU A 126 -32.18 -29.91 -2.99
N GLN A 127 -33.16 -29.92 -3.92
CA GLN A 127 -33.48 -28.73 -4.74
C GLN A 127 -33.92 -27.54 -3.88
N GLN A 128 -34.74 -27.78 -2.86
CA GLN A 128 -35.17 -26.73 -1.94
C GLN A 128 -33.98 -26.17 -1.16
N GLN A 129 -33.06 -27.06 -0.68
CA GLN A 129 -31.86 -26.67 0.03
C GLN A 129 -30.91 -25.84 -0.86
N ILE A 130 -30.66 -26.28 -2.08
CA ILE A 130 -29.84 -25.57 -3.08
C ILE A 130 -30.42 -24.16 -3.36
N THR A 131 -31.71 -24.07 -3.56
CA THR A 131 -32.38 -22.78 -3.81
C THR A 131 -32.21 -21.82 -2.64
N LYS A 132 -32.35 -22.32 -1.40
CA LYS A 132 -32.13 -21.53 -0.18
C LYS A 132 -30.66 -21.05 -0.06
N GLN A 133 -29.73 -21.96 -0.28
CA GLN A 133 -28.29 -21.63 -0.23
C GLN A 133 -27.88 -20.63 -1.31
N ASN A 134 -28.37 -20.79 -2.53
CA ASN A 134 -28.10 -19.86 -3.61
C ASN A 134 -28.61 -18.44 -3.30
N LYS A 135 -29.79 -18.32 -2.69
CA LYS A 135 -30.32 -17.03 -2.25
C LYS A 135 -29.41 -16.38 -1.21
N GLN A 136 -28.98 -17.14 -0.19
CA GLN A 136 -28.08 -16.65 0.85
C GLN A 136 -26.71 -16.23 0.29
N LEU A 137 -26.14 -17.02 -0.62
CA LEU A 137 -24.88 -16.70 -1.30
C LEU A 137 -24.99 -15.40 -2.08
N LYS A 138 -26.08 -15.19 -2.80
CA LYS A 138 -26.30 -13.96 -3.56
C LYS A 138 -26.40 -12.73 -2.65
N GLU A 139 -27.11 -12.83 -1.54
CA GLU A 139 -27.21 -11.75 -0.55
C GLU A 139 -25.85 -11.43 0.09
N LEU A 140 -25.07 -12.47 0.44
CA LEU A 140 -23.73 -12.32 0.99
C LEU A 140 -22.76 -11.67 0.00
N ASN A 141 -22.75 -12.11 -1.27
CA ASN A 141 -21.92 -11.52 -2.31
C ASN A 141 -22.22 -10.03 -2.51
N ASN A 142 -23.48 -9.66 -2.61
CA ASN A 142 -23.87 -8.25 -2.74
C ASN A 142 -23.35 -7.41 -1.53
N SER A 143 -23.46 -7.96 -0.32
CA SER A 143 -22.95 -7.30 0.89
C SER A 143 -21.43 -7.17 0.88
N LEU A 144 -20.72 -8.20 0.42
CA LEU A 144 -19.25 -8.18 0.29
C LEU A 144 -18.80 -7.15 -0.75
N GLU A 145 -19.42 -7.10 -1.92
CA GLU A 145 -19.11 -6.12 -2.96
C GLU A 145 -19.26 -4.68 -2.44
N GLN A 146 -20.35 -4.38 -1.75
CA GLN A 146 -20.56 -3.06 -1.13
C GLN A 146 -19.47 -2.72 -0.10
N ARG A 147 -19.08 -3.70 0.73
CA ARG A 147 -18.00 -3.51 1.73
C ARG A 147 -16.66 -3.29 1.06
N VAL A 148 -16.35 -4.05 0.01
CA VAL A 148 -15.10 -3.89 -0.76
C VAL A 148 -15.05 -2.51 -1.41
N GLU A 149 -16.14 -2.08 -2.04
CA GLU A 149 -16.21 -0.75 -2.67
C GLU A 149 -16.00 0.37 -1.63
N LYS A 150 -16.71 0.30 -0.50
CA LYS A 150 -16.58 1.28 0.59
C LYS A 150 -15.15 1.34 1.14
N ARG A 151 -14.54 0.18 1.41
CA ARG A 151 -13.15 0.13 1.90
C ARG A 151 -12.15 0.63 0.87
N THR A 152 -12.35 0.30 -0.40
CA THR A 152 -11.46 0.79 -1.48
C THR A 152 -11.51 2.32 -1.59
N LYS A 153 -12.70 2.92 -1.48
CA LYS A 153 -12.84 4.39 -1.44
C LYS A 153 -12.14 5.01 -0.23
N GLN A 154 -12.28 4.40 0.95
CA GLN A 154 -11.60 4.87 2.17
C GLN A 154 -10.07 4.79 2.04
N ILE A 155 -9.55 3.67 1.55
CA ILE A 155 -8.10 3.48 1.34
C ILE A 155 -7.55 4.53 0.37
N LYS A 156 -8.24 4.78 -0.76
CA LYS A 156 -7.82 5.81 -1.72
C LYS A 156 -7.78 7.21 -1.11
N LEU A 157 -8.75 7.54 -0.25
CA LEU A 157 -8.77 8.82 0.45
C LEU A 157 -7.59 8.97 1.41
N VAL A 158 -7.33 7.93 2.22
CA VAL A 158 -6.21 7.92 3.19
C VAL A 158 -4.87 7.99 2.47
N LEU A 159 -4.70 7.26 1.36
CA LEU A 159 -3.47 7.35 0.55
C LEU A 159 -3.24 8.77 0.04
N LYS A 160 -4.27 9.42 -0.49
CA LYS A 160 -4.16 10.81 -0.95
C LYS A 160 -3.81 11.78 0.18
N GLN A 161 -4.39 11.60 1.35
CA GLN A 161 -4.05 12.42 2.53
C GLN A 161 -2.60 12.20 2.97
N LEU A 162 -2.13 10.93 2.95
CA LEU A 162 -0.75 10.59 3.29
C LEU A 162 0.25 11.18 2.29
N GLU A 163 -0.05 11.13 0.99
CA GLU A 163 0.78 11.76 -0.05
C GLU A 163 0.92 13.27 0.18
N VAL A 164 -0.18 13.96 0.47
CA VAL A 164 -0.16 15.40 0.76
C VAL A 164 0.63 15.71 2.04
N ALA A 165 0.42 14.94 3.10
CA ALA A 165 1.14 15.10 4.37
C ALA A 165 2.64 14.86 4.20
N ASN A 166 3.04 13.82 3.47
CA ASN A 166 4.44 13.51 3.21
C ASN A 166 5.12 14.60 2.35
N ALA A 167 4.42 15.12 1.32
CA ALA A 167 4.93 16.22 0.52
C ALA A 167 5.12 17.50 1.36
N HIS A 168 4.22 17.77 2.29
CA HIS A 168 4.33 18.91 3.22
C HIS A 168 5.54 18.74 4.15
N GLU A 169 5.73 17.55 4.74
CA GLU A 169 6.85 17.24 5.62
C GLU A 169 8.21 17.41 4.90
N VAL A 170 8.32 16.90 3.66
CA VAL A 170 9.54 17.06 2.86
C VAL A 170 9.85 18.54 2.60
N ASN A 171 8.83 19.35 2.27
CA ASN A 171 9.01 20.79 2.07
C ASN A 171 9.43 21.52 3.35
N GLU A 172 8.88 21.16 4.51
CA GLU A 172 9.28 21.76 5.80
C GLU A 172 10.74 21.42 6.14
N HIS A 173 11.17 20.18 5.91
CA HIS A 173 12.57 19.78 6.11
C HIS A 173 13.52 20.58 5.21
N GLN A 174 13.16 20.75 3.95
CA GLN A 174 13.96 21.50 2.99
C GLN A 174 14.03 22.99 3.37
N SER A 175 12.92 23.59 3.80
CA SER A 175 12.88 24.95 4.30
C SER A 175 13.73 25.14 5.56
N THR A 176 13.77 24.16 6.45
CA THR A 176 14.61 24.20 7.64
C THR A 176 16.10 24.25 7.26
N VAL A 177 16.54 23.41 6.35
CA VAL A 177 17.93 23.40 5.86
C VAL A 177 18.28 24.73 5.17
N GLU A 178 17.35 25.29 4.39
CA GLU A 178 17.56 26.59 3.74
C GLU A 178 17.72 27.72 4.75
N VAL A 179 16.93 27.72 5.84
CA VAL A 179 17.09 28.68 6.93
C VAL A 179 18.44 28.55 7.61
N LEU A 180 18.86 27.33 7.94
CA LEU A 180 20.17 27.08 8.56
C LEU A 180 21.32 27.49 7.63
N TYR A 181 21.21 27.18 6.34
CA TYR A 181 22.18 27.62 5.32
C TYR A 181 22.24 29.17 5.25
N ASN A 182 21.09 29.84 5.31
CA ASN A 182 21.05 31.31 5.32
C ASN A 182 21.76 31.90 6.53
N PHE A 183 21.72 31.25 7.70
CA PHE A 183 22.52 31.68 8.86
C PHE A 183 24.02 31.52 8.60
N ILE A 184 24.46 30.41 7.98
CA ILE A 184 25.88 30.23 7.59
C ILE A 184 26.29 31.32 6.63
N ASN A 185 25.50 31.58 5.59
CA ASN A 185 25.81 32.58 4.54
C ASN A 185 25.75 34.04 5.04
N ALA A 186 25.06 34.27 6.17
CA ALA A 186 25.02 35.57 6.81
C ALA A 186 26.29 35.91 7.59
N ASN A 187 27.07 34.89 7.96
CA ASN A 187 28.34 35.10 8.65
C ASN A 187 29.38 35.65 7.67
N PRO A 188 29.99 36.82 7.94
CA PRO A 188 30.94 37.47 7.00
C PRO A 188 32.25 36.71 6.81
N TYR A 189 32.56 35.76 7.69
CA TYR A 189 33.80 34.98 7.70
C TYR A 189 33.64 33.57 7.16
N ILE A 190 32.41 33.15 6.83
CA ILE A 190 32.12 31.84 6.25
C ILE A 190 31.66 32.03 4.81
N ASP A 191 32.31 31.33 3.86
CA ASP A 191 31.91 31.42 2.46
C ASP A 191 30.76 30.48 2.16
N GLY A 192 29.53 31.06 2.05
CA GLY A 192 28.35 30.32 1.70
C GLY A 192 28.40 29.71 0.28
N THR A 193 29.18 30.30 -0.65
CA THR A 193 29.37 29.75 -1.99
C THR A 193 30.14 28.43 -1.93
N LYS A 194 31.10 28.34 -1.04
CA LYS A 194 31.86 27.12 -0.76
C LYS A 194 30.94 26.02 -0.25
N ALA A 195 30.03 26.32 0.68
CA ALA A 195 29.04 25.38 1.18
C ALA A 195 28.13 24.84 0.03
N GLN A 196 27.68 25.70 -0.88
CA GLN A 196 26.94 25.29 -2.06
C GLN A 196 27.73 24.38 -2.99
N ASN A 197 29.00 24.72 -3.23
CA ASN A 197 29.89 23.93 -4.07
C ASN A 197 30.13 22.54 -3.46
N ILE A 198 30.36 22.46 -2.15
CA ILE A 198 30.50 21.18 -1.42
C ILE A 198 29.20 20.37 -1.54
N ALA A 199 28.05 20.97 -1.31
CA ALA A 199 26.75 20.30 -1.40
C ALA A 199 26.47 19.73 -2.81
N ASN A 200 26.77 20.51 -3.86
CA ASN A 200 26.63 20.04 -5.23
C ASN A 200 27.57 18.88 -5.55
N THR A 201 28.80 18.94 -5.07
CA THR A 201 29.76 17.85 -5.25
C THR A 201 29.31 16.59 -4.51
N CYS A 202 28.84 16.71 -3.27
CA CYS A 202 28.24 15.60 -2.54
C CYS A 202 27.07 14.97 -3.32
N THR A 203 26.20 15.80 -3.90
CA THR A 203 25.08 15.37 -4.73
C THR A 203 25.55 14.59 -5.96
N GLN A 204 26.55 15.09 -6.67
CA GLN A 204 27.06 14.43 -7.87
C GLN A 204 27.75 13.10 -7.56
N ILE A 205 28.62 13.06 -6.53
CA ILE A 205 29.26 11.83 -6.08
C ILE A 205 28.19 10.79 -5.68
N ALA A 206 27.17 11.18 -4.90
CA ALA A 206 26.10 10.28 -4.47
C ALA A 206 25.30 9.73 -5.65
N LYS A 207 25.03 10.53 -6.70
CA LYS A 207 24.38 10.10 -7.93
C LYS A 207 25.26 9.14 -8.75
N GLN A 208 26.57 9.39 -8.85
CA GLN A 208 27.52 8.49 -9.52
C GLN A 208 27.60 7.13 -8.82
N LEU A 209 27.51 7.12 -7.51
CA LEU A 209 27.41 5.90 -6.69
C LEU A 209 26.05 5.22 -6.79
N LYS A 210 25.09 5.77 -7.56
CA LYS A 210 23.71 5.27 -7.75
C LYS A 210 22.96 5.07 -6.43
N LEU A 211 23.16 5.99 -5.48
CA LEU A 211 22.47 5.94 -4.19
C LEU A 211 20.98 6.28 -4.34
N PRO A 212 20.10 5.74 -3.46
CA PRO A 212 18.70 6.13 -3.40
C PRO A 212 18.55 7.65 -3.21
N GLN A 213 17.48 8.25 -3.78
CA GLN A 213 17.25 9.69 -3.77
C GLN A 213 17.36 10.32 -2.37
N LYS A 214 16.82 9.65 -1.34
CA LYS A 214 16.92 10.09 0.06
C LYS A 214 18.38 10.23 0.53
N LYS A 215 19.27 9.32 0.15
CA LYS A 215 20.70 9.36 0.51
C LYS A 215 21.44 10.46 -0.26
N VAL A 216 21.03 10.73 -1.50
CA VAL A 216 21.55 11.86 -2.28
C VAL A 216 21.20 13.19 -1.61
N GLU A 217 19.96 13.35 -1.16
CA GLU A 217 19.50 14.53 -0.43
C GLU A 217 20.25 14.71 0.90
N MET A 218 20.42 13.64 1.68
CA MET A 218 21.18 13.69 2.93
C MET A 218 22.66 14.09 2.72
N ALA A 219 23.31 13.56 1.68
CA ALA A 219 24.68 13.96 1.33
C ALA A 219 24.76 15.44 0.91
N SER A 220 23.78 15.92 0.17
CA SER A 220 23.66 17.33 -0.22
C SER A 220 23.51 18.25 1.02
N MET A 221 22.59 17.89 1.92
CA MET A 221 22.34 18.64 3.15
C MET A 221 23.59 18.67 4.07
N ALA A 222 24.32 17.56 4.15
CA ALA A 222 25.58 17.51 4.88
C ALA A 222 26.60 18.49 4.31
N GLY A 223 26.68 18.62 2.98
CA GLY A 223 27.52 19.61 2.32
C GLY A 223 27.15 21.05 2.65
N TYR A 224 25.84 21.38 2.61
CA TYR A 224 25.34 22.72 2.96
C TYR A 224 25.64 23.09 4.42
N LEU A 225 25.52 22.13 5.34
CA LEU A 225 25.60 22.37 6.76
C LEU A 225 26.98 22.01 7.37
N ALA A 226 27.94 21.60 6.56
CA ALA A 226 29.26 21.14 7.01
C ALA A 226 29.96 22.11 7.97
N GLN A 227 29.72 23.40 7.80
CA GLN A 227 30.34 24.48 8.53
C GLN A 227 29.47 25.09 9.64
N ILE A 228 28.26 24.54 9.88
CA ILE A 228 27.30 25.15 10.82
C ILE A 228 27.88 25.27 12.26
N GLY A 229 28.73 24.32 12.67
CA GLY A 229 29.37 24.36 13.98
C GLY A 229 30.30 25.55 14.19
N LEU A 230 30.83 26.14 13.10
CA LEU A 230 31.68 27.35 13.19
C LEU A 230 30.88 28.56 13.69
N LEU A 231 29.56 28.60 13.49
CA LEU A 231 28.71 29.70 13.98
C LEU A 231 28.73 29.89 15.52
N ALA A 232 29.03 28.84 16.24
CA ALA A 232 29.13 28.85 17.70
C ALA A 232 30.55 28.93 18.21
N MET A 233 31.55 29.14 17.33
CA MET A 233 32.97 29.25 17.70
C MET A 233 33.48 30.69 17.59
N ASP A 234 34.62 30.94 18.24
CA ASP A 234 35.32 32.21 18.10
C ASP A 234 35.74 32.42 16.63
N PRO A 235 35.35 33.54 16.00
CA PRO A 235 35.73 33.86 14.64
C PRO A 235 37.26 33.82 14.36
N ASP A 236 38.09 34.06 15.35
CA ASP A 236 39.56 34.01 15.20
C ASP A 236 40.10 32.62 14.84
N LEU A 237 39.28 31.57 15.06
CA LEU A 237 39.63 30.21 14.68
C LEU A 237 39.41 29.89 13.19
N TYR A 238 38.57 30.68 12.48
CA TYR A 238 38.22 30.40 11.09
C TYR A 238 38.32 31.60 10.13
N LYS A 239 38.79 32.76 10.62
CA LYS A 239 39.15 33.92 9.78
C LYS A 239 40.44 33.71 8.99
N LYS A 240 41.30 32.79 9.47
CA LYS A 240 42.59 32.48 8.87
C LYS A 240 42.62 31.03 8.37
N PRO A 241 43.44 30.72 7.38
CA PRO A 241 43.67 29.35 6.95
C PRO A 241 44.13 28.45 8.11
N VAL A 242 43.69 27.20 8.13
CA VAL A 242 43.97 26.25 9.24
C VAL A 242 45.45 25.99 9.44
N ASN A 243 46.26 26.12 8.39
CA ASN A 243 47.73 25.98 8.45
C ASN A 243 48.43 27.14 9.19
N GLU A 244 47.76 28.29 9.32
CA GLU A 244 48.28 29.46 10.08
C GLU A 244 47.87 29.45 11.55
N LEU A 245 47.03 28.52 11.96
CA LEU A 245 46.58 28.36 13.34
C LEU A 245 47.67 27.72 14.18
N THR A 246 47.80 28.17 15.44
CA THR A 246 48.63 27.48 16.45
C THR A 246 48.07 26.07 16.71
N GLU A 247 48.89 25.19 17.30
CA GLU A 247 48.46 23.83 17.58
C GLU A 247 47.19 23.78 18.47
N GLN A 248 47.11 24.65 19.48
CA GLN A 248 45.95 24.72 20.34
C GLN A 248 44.73 25.25 19.60
N GLN A 249 44.85 26.28 18.77
CA GLN A 249 43.78 26.80 17.95
C GLN A 249 43.29 25.76 16.94
N ARG A 250 44.19 24.98 16.35
CA ARG A 250 43.84 23.91 15.45
C ARG A 250 43.05 22.79 16.12
N LYS A 251 43.47 22.38 17.34
CA LYS A 251 42.68 21.44 18.16
C LYS A 251 41.28 21.97 18.42
N ASN A 252 41.16 23.24 18.78
CA ASN A 252 39.88 23.87 18.99
C ASN A 252 39.05 23.95 17.70
N PHE A 253 39.65 24.33 16.57
CA PHE A 253 38.96 24.36 15.28
C PHE A 253 38.31 23.01 14.94
N TYR A 254 39.01 21.90 15.10
CA TYR A 254 38.52 20.56 14.80
C TYR A 254 37.42 20.06 15.77
N THR A 255 36.97 20.86 16.74
CA THR A 255 35.78 20.54 17.55
C THR A 255 34.49 21.01 16.90
N HIS A 256 34.54 21.84 15.81
CA HIS A 256 33.32 22.36 15.18
C HIS A 256 32.36 21.24 14.69
N PRO A 257 32.79 20.03 14.26
CA PRO A 257 31.85 18.96 13.91
C PRO A 257 31.05 18.47 15.12
N SER A 258 31.68 18.37 16.30
CA SER A 258 30.99 18.01 17.54
C SER A 258 29.96 19.08 17.94
N THR A 259 30.34 20.35 17.78
CA THR A 259 29.45 21.49 18.01
C THR A 259 28.26 21.46 17.04
N ALA A 260 28.51 21.18 15.75
CA ALA A 260 27.45 21.01 14.76
C ALA A 260 26.48 19.89 15.13
N GLN A 261 26.98 18.74 15.60
CA GLN A 261 26.17 17.62 16.06
C GLN A 261 25.25 18.04 17.20
N LEU A 262 25.76 18.75 18.19
CA LEU A 262 24.97 19.28 19.32
C LEU A 262 23.91 20.29 18.85
N MET A 263 24.26 21.19 17.94
CA MET A 263 23.32 22.19 17.38
C MET A 263 22.18 21.54 16.60
N LEU A 264 22.45 20.45 15.88
CA LEU A 264 21.47 19.74 15.05
C LEU A 264 20.69 18.67 15.81
N MET A 265 21.07 18.32 17.04
CA MET A 265 20.44 17.27 17.86
C MET A 265 18.91 17.42 18.00
N PRO A 266 18.34 18.65 18.19
CA PRO A 266 16.88 18.80 18.28
C PRO A 266 16.14 18.47 16.99
N ALA A 267 16.80 18.52 15.85
CA ALA A 267 16.23 18.23 14.52
C ALA A 267 16.42 16.76 14.17
N THR A 268 15.54 15.88 14.69
CA THR A 268 15.66 14.42 14.54
C THR A 268 15.75 13.95 13.08
N HIS A 269 15.08 14.63 12.16
CA HIS A 269 15.14 14.37 10.73
C HIS A 269 16.53 14.67 10.11
N LEU A 270 17.38 15.45 10.77
CA LEU A 270 18.77 15.73 10.36
C LEU A 270 19.79 14.83 11.06
N HIS A 271 19.39 13.78 11.76
CA HIS A 271 20.30 12.89 12.47
C HIS A 271 21.42 12.32 11.56
N GLU A 272 21.06 11.77 10.38
CA GLU A 272 22.05 11.25 9.43
C GLU A 272 22.98 12.35 8.89
N VAL A 273 22.48 13.58 8.76
CA VAL A 273 23.27 14.75 8.34
C VAL A 273 24.23 15.15 9.45
N SER A 274 23.79 15.17 10.69
CA SER A 274 24.64 15.50 11.83
C SER A 274 25.75 14.47 12.05
N GLU A 275 25.45 13.19 11.87
CA GLU A 275 26.45 12.11 11.89
C GLU A 275 27.48 12.26 10.75
N ALA A 276 27.05 12.62 9.55
CA ALA A 276 27.95 12.88 8.44
C ALA A 276 28.90 14.05 8.75
N ILE A 277 28.38 15.13 9.33
CA ILE A 277 29.17 16.30 9.72
C ILE A 277 30.12 15.93 10.86
N TYR A 278 29.66 15.18 11.86
CA TYR A 278 30.47 14.77 13.01
C TYR A 278 31.69 13.97 12.58
N HIS A 279 31.53 13.04 11.62
CA HIS A 279 32.58 12.16 11.13
C HIS A 279 33.33 12.69 9.89
N GLN A 280 33.14 13.95 9.50
CA GLN A 280 33.75 14.51 8.27
C GLN A 280 35.29 14.53 8.22
N TYR A 281 35.94 14.40 9.35
CA TYR A 281 37.41 14.35 9.47
C TYR A 281 37.93 12.95 9.82
N GLU A 282 37.11 11.93 9.79
CA GLU A 282 37.55 10.54 9.85
C GLU A 282 38.30 10.15 8.56
N TYR A 283 39.37 9.41 8.70
CA TYR A 283 40.14 8.89 7.58
C TYR A 283 39.87 7.41 7.37
N TYR A 284 39.84 6.98 6.11
CA TYR A 284 39.56 5.61 5.76
C TYR A 284 40.48 4.58 6.45
N ASN A 285 41.72 4.98 6.73
CA ASN A 285 42.72 4.17 7.46
C ASN A 285 42.53 4.15 8.99
N GLY A 286 41.62 4.95 9.57
CA GLY A 286 41.37 5.04 11.00
C GLY A 286 42.21 6.04 11.77
N ASN A 287 43.04 6.84 11.10
CA ASN A 287 43.88 7.87 11.74
C ASN A 287 43.20 9.25 11.78
N GLY A 288 41.88 9.29 11.54
CA GLY A 288 41.07 10.50 11.56
C GLY A 288 40.55 10.86 12.94
N ILE A 289 39.73 11.88 13.00
CA ILE A 289 39.08 12.38 14.21
C ILE A 289 37.58 12.56 13.97
N PRO A 290 36.72 12.50 15.01
CA PRO A 290 37.06 12.49 16.44
C PRO A 290 37.24 11.10 17.06
N LYS A 291 36.79 10.01 16.42
CA LYS A 291 36.77 8.66 17.00
C LYS A 291 37.87 7.73 16.48
N GLY A 292 38.49 8.05 15.34
CA GLY A 292 39.47 7.18 14.70
C GLY A 292 38.84 5.88 14.15
N ILE A 293 37.58 5.93 13.73
CA ILE A 293 36.91 4.80 13.08
C ILE A 293 37.44 4.60 11.66
N LYS A 294 37.42 3.35 11.15
CA LYS A 294 38.06 3.01 9.88
C LYS A 294 37.13 2.28 8.90
N GLY A 295 37.47 2.41 7.65
CA GLY A 295 36.80 1.65 6.58
C GLY A 295 35.32 1.91 6.55
N ASN A 296 34.52 0.82 6.54
CA ASN A 296 33.07 0.88 6.44
C ASN A 296 32.35 1.27 7.76
N GLU A 297 33.07 1.46 8.85
CA GLU A 297 32.50 2.01 10.09
C GLU A 297 32.21 3.50 9.95
N ILE A 298 32.89 4.19 9.01
CA ILE A 298 32.63 5.59 8.71
C ILE A 298 31.35 5.70 7.93
N PRO A 299 30.35 6.54 8.32
CA PRO A 299 29.15 6.76 7.57
C PRO A 299 29.44 7.16 6.11
N LEU A 300 28.75 6.55 5.15
CA LEU A 300 28.99 6.80 3.72
C LEU A 300 28.87 8.30 3.37
N SER A 301 27.88 8.99 3.94
CA SER A 301 27.68 10.43 3.76
C SER A 301 28.84 11.27 4.32
N ALA A 302 29.47 10.81 5.42
CA ALA A 302 30.67 11.45 5.96
C ALA A 302 31.86 11.28 5.03
N MET A 303 32.06 10.08 4.46
CA MET A 303 33.14 9.83 3.49
C MET A 303 32.97 10.67 2.21
N ILE A 304 31.71 10.83 1.73
CA ILE A 304 31.38 11.69 0.57
C ILE A 304 31.68 13.15 0.91
N LEU A 305 31.24 13.60 2.10
CA LEU A 305 31.49 14.97 2.57
C LEU A 305 32.97 15.29 2.71
N ALA A 306 33.77 14.38 3.25
CA ALA A 306 35.21 14.54 3.39
C ALA A 306 35.89 14.79 2.03
N VAL A 307 35.57 13.97 1.02
CA VAL A 307 36.10 14.12 -0.34
C VAL A 307 35.67 15.45 -0.96
N ALA A 308 34.37 15.81 -0.88
CA ALA A 308 33.85 17.04 -1.44
C ALA A 308 34.46 18.30 -0.76
N ARG A 309 34.56 18.29 0.59
CA ARG A 309 35.12 19.37 1.38
C ARG A 309 36.61 19.59 1.02
N ASP A 310 37.41 18.55 0.97
CA ASP A 310 38.85 18.65 0.74
C ASP A 310 39.19 18.96 -0.72
N TYR A 311 38.34 18.51 -1.67
CA TYR A 311 38.39 18.94 -3.05
C TYR A 311 38.27 20.47 -3.15
N TRP A 312 37.22 21.09 -2.53
CA TRP A 312 37.00 22.53 -2.58
C TRP A 312 38.06 23.31 -1.76
N ASN A 313 38.55 22.76 -0.68
CA ASN A 313 39.70 23.35 0.05
C ASN A 313 40.94 23.45 -0.84
N THR A 314 41.24 22.46 -1.66
CA THR A 314 42.37 22.45 -2.60
C THR A 314 42.12 23.32 -3.81
N TYR A 315 40.88 23.31 -4.34
CA TYR A 315 40.48 24.09 -5.53
C TYR A 315 40.61 25.61 -5.30
N GLU A 316 40.32 26.09 -4.09
CA GLU A 316 40.39 27.52 -3.75
C GLU A 316 41.79 28.01 -3.52
N ASN A 317 42.71 27.11 -3.20
CA ASN A 317 44.12 27.46 -2.92
C ASN A 317 44.94 27.58 -4.23
N GLY A 318 45.21 28.79 -4.66
CA GLY A 318 46.16 29.06 -5.72
C GLY A 318 45.68 30.02 -6.83
N ASN A 319 46.65 30.72 -7.47
CA ASN A 319 46.47 31.62 -8.60
C ASN A 319 46.54 30.88 -9.95
N LEU A 320 45.88 29.73 -10.04
CA LEU A 320 45.86 28.85 -11.22
C LEU A 320 44.57 29.07 -12.07
N THR A 321 44.61 28.64 -13.33
CA THR A 321 43.39 28.61 -14.14
C THR A 321 42.38 27.64 -13.57
N PRO A 322 41.06 27.77 -13.85
CA PRO A 322 40.02 26.87 -13.35
C PRO A 322 40.30 25.39 -13.65
N GLU A 323 40.82 25.11 -14.84
CA GLU A 323 41.15 23.76 -15.31
C GLU A 323 42.30 23.16 -14.49
N MET A 324 43.37 23.96 -14.26
CA MET A 324 44.50 23.55 -13.45
C MET A 324 44.13 23.37 -11.96
N ARG A 325 43.24 24.21 -11.43
CA ARG A 325 42.71 24.04 -10.07
C ARG A 325 41.95 22.75 -9.93
N HIS A 326 41.09 22.43 -10.92
CA HIS A 326 40.33 21.19 -10.94
C HIS A 326 41.27 19.98 -10.92
N GLN A 327 42.24 19.94 -11.85
CA GLN A 327 43.19 18.84 -11.94
C GLN A 327 43.97 18.67 -10.64
N ASN A 328 44.50 19.78 -10.09
CA ASN A 328 45.24 19.77 -8.84
C ASN A 328 44.41 19.26 -7.64
N ALA A 329 43.11 19.63 -7.59
CA ALA A 329 42.21 19.17 -6.54
C ALA A 329 41.90 17.68 -6.68
N VAL A 330 41.64 17.19 -7.90
CA VAL A 330 41.45 15.75 -8.16
C VAL A 330 42.71 14.96 -7.83
N ASP A 331 43.87 15.38 -8.31
CA ASP A 331 45.16 14.71 -8.05
C ASP A 331 45.46 14.62 -6.56
N SER A 332 45.16 15.69 -5.80
CA SER A 332 45.33 15.72 -4.35
C SER A 332 44.47 14.66 -3.66
N ILE A 333 43.23 14.52 -4.06
CA ILE A 333 42.32 13.51 -3.50
C ILE A 333 42.72 12.10 -3.92
N THR A 334 43.05 11.88 -5.19
CA THR A 334 43.45 10.59 -5.75
C THR A 334 44.70 10.04 -5.10
N ARG A 335 45.71 10.92 -4.79
CA ARG A 335 46.95 10.56 -4.10
C ARG A 335 46.73 9.86 -2.76
N TYR A 336 45.64 10.22 -2.06
CA TYR A 336 45.30 9.66 -0.75
C TYR A 336 44.15 8.64 -0.81
N SER A 337 43.83 8.14 -2.00
CA SER A 337 42.86 7.06 -2.19
C SER A 337 43.31 5.79 -1.45
N GLY A 338 42.39 5.14 -0.74
CA GLY A 338 42.70 3.97 0.11
C GLY A 338 43.37 4.30 1.45
N ASN A 339 43.77 5.55 1.66
CA ASN A 339 44.40 6.01 2.92
C ASN A 339 43.45 6.96 3.67
N PHE A 340 43.23 8.18 3.17
CA PHE A 340 42.28 9.14 3.77
C PHE A 340 40.88 8.94 3.25
N TYR A 341 40.75 8.56 1.97
CA TYR A 341 39.46 8.49 1.27
C TYR A 341 39.16 7.08 0.79
N HIS A 342 37.84 6.74 0.76
CA HIS A 342 37.38 5.46 0.22
C HIS A 342 37.59 5.42 -1.30
N PRO A 343 38.25 4.38 -1.89
CA PRO A 343 38.60 4.34 -3.32
C PRO A 343 37.41 4.51 -4.26
N LYS A 344 36.25 3.90 -3.95
CA LYS A 344 35.05 4.03 -4.79
C LYS A 344 34.47 5.46 -4.83
N ILE A 345 34.66 6.23 -3.74
CA ILE A 345 34.19 7.62 -3.69
C ILE A 345 35.11 8.51 -4.51
N VAL A 346 36.43 8.24 -4.43
CA VAL A 346 37.43 8.92 -5.26
C VAL A 346 37.15 8.69 -6.75
N SER A 347 36.93 7.42 -7.17
CA SER A 347 36.56 7.11 -8.55
C SER A 347 35.25 7.75 -9.00
N ALA A 348 34.30 7.91 -8.08
CA ALA A 348 33.06 8.62 -8.38
C ALA A 348 33.29 10.14 -8.57
N LEU A 349 34.19 10.75 -7.77
CA LEU A 349 34.56 12.15 -7.93
C LEU A 349 35.24 12.40 -9.30
N GLU A 350 36.15 11.54 -9.75
CA GLU A 350 36.80 11.62 -11.06
C GLU A 350 35.85 11.63 -12.24
N GLN A 351 34.68 10.97 -12.08
CA GLN A 351 33.61 10.91 -13.10
C GLN A 351 32.64 12.08 -13.03
N CYS A 352 32.73 12.95 -12.02
CA CYS A 352 31.84 14.08 -11.86
C CYS A 352 32.25 15.25 -12.75
N GLN A 353 31.28 15.85 -13.43
CA GLN A 353 31.47 17.13 -14.13
C GLN A 353 31.20 18.28 -13.14
N LEU A 354 32.21 18.67 -12.38
CA LEU A 354 32.09 19.71 -11.38
C LEU A 354 32.18 21.11 -12.01
N THR A 355 31.12 21.88 -11.82
CA THR A 355 31.09 23.30 -12.19
C THR A 355 31.18 24.15 -10.93
N CYS A 356 32.17 25.05 -10.89
CA CYS A 356 32.30 26.02 -9.80
C CYS A 356 31.14 27.02 -9.87
N ILE A 357 30.29 27.03 -8.86
CA ILE A 357 29.37 28.15 -8.64
C ILE A 357 30.26 29.30 -8.19
N LYS A 358 30.59 30.19 -9.10
CA LYS A 358 31.25 31.44 -8.73
C LYS A 358 30.25 32.27 -7.94
N GLN A 359 30.71 32.99 -6.91
CA GLN A 359 29.97 34.20 -6.55
C GLN A 359 29.87 35.03 -7.85
N GLN A 360 28.74 34.94 -8.49
CA GLN A 360 28.47 35.88 -9.57
C GLN A 360 28.43 37.25 -8.93
N SER A 361 29.55 37.96 -8.99
CA SER A 361 29.53 39.37 -9.24
C SER A 361 28.89 39.55 -10.63
N GLN A 362 27.62 39.12 -10.75
CA GLN A 362 26.81 39.56 -11.84
C GLN A 362 26.59 41.06 -11.63
N VAL A 363 27.35 41.83 -12.33
CA VAL A 363 26.93 43.12 -12.90
C VAL A 363 25.84 42.79 -13.96
N GLY A 364 24.83 42.05 -13.56
CA GLY A 364 23.51 42.07 -14.17
C GLY A 364 22.83 43.26 -13.55
N SER A 365 22.17 44.08 -14.30
CA SER A 365 21.45 45.24 -13.89
C SER A 365 20.62 44.97 -12.63
N MET A 366 21.17 45.41 -11.48
CA MET A 366 20.43 45.35 -10.21
C MET A 366 19.55 46.58 -10.16
N LEU A 367 18.29 46.39 -10.02
CA LEU A 367 17.34 47.47 -9.82
C LEU A 367 17.27 47.73 -8.29
N ILE A 368 17.49 49.00 -7.91
CA ILE A 368 17.30 49.42 -6.50
C ILE A 368 15.87 49.92 -6.37
N ILE A 369 15.08 49.24 -5.54
CA ILE A 369 13.69 49.58 -5.26
C ILE A 369 13.43 49.71 -3.75
N ASN A 370 12.30 50.30 -3.39
CA ASN A 370 11.82 50.29 -2.00
C ASN A 370 10.88 49.14 -1.73
N ALA A 371 10.44 48.98 -0.49
CA ALA A 371 9.57 47.86 -0.10
C ALA A 371 8.18 47.92 -0.75
N GLN A 372 7.73 49.10 -1.19
CA GLN A 372 6.42 49.24 -1.84
C GLN A 372 6.41 48.79 -3.29
N GLU A 373 7.58 48.81 -3.95
CA GLU A 373 7.76 48.40 -5.34
C GLU A 373 8.01 46.87 -5.50
N LEU A 374 8.14 46.15 -4.39
CA LEU A 374 8.35 44.69 -4.40
C LEU A 374 7.14 43.92 -4.94
N LYS A 375 7.40 42.93 -5.79
CA LYS A 375 6.41 41.98 -6.30
C LYS A 375 6.77 40.55 -5.86
N VAL A 376 5.76 39.72 -5.69
CA VAL A 376 5.94 38.29 -5.37
C VAL A 376 6.74 37.62 -6.49
N GLY A 377 7.73 36.82 -6.11
CA GLY A 377 8.64 36.12 -7.05
C GLY A 377 9.91 36.90 -7.40
N MET A 378 10.03 38.19 -7.05
CA MET A 378 11.30 38.90 -7.18
C MET A 378 12.36 38.30 -6.30
N VAL A 379 13.61 38.30 -6.74
CA VAL A 379 14.74 37.70 -6.00
C VAL A 379 15.70 38.78 -5.52
N LEU A 380 15.99 38.77 -4.23
CA LEU A 380 16.91 39.71 -3.58
C LEU A 380 18.34 39.51 -4.12
N GLY A 381 18.89 40.53 -4.73
CA GLY A 381 20.23 40.51 -5.37
C GLY A 381 21.39 40.63 -4.38
N ARG A 382 21.17 41.31 -3.25
CA ARG A 382 22.15 41.51 -2.17
C ARG A 382 21.46 41.40 -0.80
N THR A 383 22.15 40.88 0.21
CA THR A 383 21.65 40.77 1.58
C THR A 383 21.11 42.14 2.08
N LEU A 384 19.89 42.14 2.58
CA LEU A 384 19.23 43.34 3.09
C LEU A 384 19.51 43.48 4.60
N HIS A 385 20.08 44.64 4.98
CA HIS A 385 20.33 44.96 6.37
C HIS A 385 19.45 46.09 6.84
N SER A 386 19.16 46.11 8.13
CA SER A 386 18.53 47.30 8.80
C SER A 386 19.58 48.42 8.91
N HIS A 387 19.14 49.65 9.22
CA HIS A 387 20.04 50.79 9.50
C HIS A 387 20.98 50.53 10.69
N ALA A 388 20.62 49.60 11.58
CA ALA A 388 21.48 49.17 12.70
C ALA A 388 22.45 48.03 12.31
N GLY A 389 22.59 47.69 11.01
CA GLY A 389 23.45 46.64 10.53
C GLY A 389 22.92 45.21 10.71
N ILE A 390 21.71 45.06 11.27
CA ILE A 390 21.09 43.73 11.49
C ILE A 390 20.59 43.22 10.14
N MET A 391 20.95 41.98 9.77
CA MET A 391 20.44 41.34 8.57
C MET A 391 18.93 41.10 8.69
N LEU A 392 18.20 41.54 7.67
CA LEU A 392 16.75 41.35 7.56
C LEU A 392 16.40 40.18 6.65
N LEU A 393 17.05 40.11 5.47
CA LEU A 393 16.85 39.06 4.50
C LEU A 393 18.17 38.72 3.77
N PRO A 394 18.47 37.46 3.51
CA PRO A 394 19.70 37.06 2.81
C PRO A 394 19.58 37.27 1.29
N LYS A 395 20.72 37.43 0.62
CA LYS A 395 20.83 37.41 -0.84
C LYS A 395 20.20 36.12 -1.40
N GLY A 396 19.44 36.24 -2.48
CA GLY A 396 18.76 35.11 -3.11
C GLY A 396 17.37 34.83 -2.55
N HIS A 397 16.91 35.55 -1.51
CA HIS A 397 15.55 35.43 -1.00
C HIS A 397 14.53 35.76 -2.09
N ALA A 398 13.61 34.82 -2.38
CA ALA A 398 12.47 35.04 -3.26
C ALA A 398 11.32 35.65 -2.44
N PHE A 399 10.87 36.84 -2.83
CA PHE A 399 9.85 37.56 -2.08
C PHE A 399 8.48 36.89 -2.18
N SER A 400 7.93 36.50 -1.04
CA SER A 400 6.54 36.07 -0.87
C SER A 400 5.66 37.27 -0.43
N ALA A 401 4.33 37.16 -0.62
CA ALA A 401 3.40 38.17 -0.16
C ALA A 401 3.63 38.53 1.31
N LYS A 402 3.87 37.55 2.17
CA LYS A 402 4.10 37.71 3.61
C LYS A 402 5.43 38.42 3.92
N SER A 403 6.51 38.13 3.16
CA SER A 403 7.79 38.82 3.35
C SER A 403 7.73 40.27 2.88
N ILE A 404 6.99 40.55 1.81
CA ILE A 404 6.75 41.92 1.31
C ILE A 404 5.98 42.74 2.36
N GLU A 405 4.87 42.22 2.85
CA GLU A 405 4.02 42.89 3.87
C GLU A 405 4.84 43.26 5.11
N LYS A 406 5.64 42.31 5.63
CA LYS A 406 6.51 42.56 6.78
C LYS A 406 7.55 43.62 6.52
N LEU A 407 8.17 43.67 5.35
CA LEU A 407 9.14 44.72 4.99
C LEU A 407 8.47 46.08 4.85
N GLN A 408 7.28 46.15 4.26
CA GLN A 408 6.50 47.38 4.17
C GLN A 408 6.10 47.93 5.56
N GLN A 409 5.69 47.05 6.47
CA GLN A 409 5.41 47.42 7.85
C GLN A 409 6.66 47.92 8.60
N LEU A 410 7.83 47.35 8.35
CA LEU A 410 9.10 47.77 8.90
C LEU A 410 9.55 49.12 8.31
N GLU A 411 9.35 49.33 7.01
CA GLU A 411 9.69 50.56 6.31
C GLU A 411 8.82 51.72 6.78
N ALA A 412 7.51 51.51 6.96
CA ALA A 412 6.57 52.52 7.42
C ALA A 412 6.89 53.09 8.82
N LYS A 413 7.66 52.37 9.64
CA LYS A 413 8.08 52.81 11.00
C LYS A 413 9.43 53.51 11.00
N LYS A 414 10.02 53.80 9.83
CA LYS A 414 11.39 54.33 9.70
C LYS A 414 11.44 55.65 8.94
N PRO A 415 12.43 56.50 9.22
CA PRO A 415 12.56 57.84 8.57
C PRO A 415 13.06 57.78 7.11
N SER A 416 13.58 56.63 6.65
CA SER A 416 14.06 56.47 5.27
C SER A 416 13.70 55.09 4.71
N PRO A 417 13.34 55.02 3.42
CA PRO A 417 13.01 53.75 2.75
C PRO A 417 14.20 52.80 2.65
N PHE A 418 13.92 51.50 2.61
CA PHE A 418 14.95 50.49 2.34
C PHE A 418 15.46 50.61 0.90
N ARG A 419 16.75 50.46 0.71
CA ARG A 419 17.35 50.27 -0.65
C ARG A 419 17.48 48.76 -0.89
N ILE A 420 16.49 48.21 -1.57
CA ILE A 420 16.42 46.79 -1.84
C ILE A 420 16.94 46.54 -3.26
N MET A 421 18.03 45.79 -3.36
CA MET A 421 18.61 45.39 -4.65
C MET A 421 17.95 44.08 -5.09
N ILE A 422 17.23 44.11 -6.19
CA ILE A 422 16.64 42.91 -6.81
C ILE A 422 17.40 42.54 -8.06
N LYS A 423 17.45 41.24 -8.37
CA LYS A 423 17.90 40.75 -9.68
C LYS A 423 16.85 41.08 -10.74
N THR A 424 17.20 41.76 -11.78
CA THR A 424 16.40 41.83 -13.00
C THR A 424 16.63 40.50 -13.74
N SER A 425 15.55 39.79 -14.04
CA SER A 425 15.54 38.59 -14.87
C SER A 425 16.08 38.85 -16.26
#